data_b78a838a1d0c80dec8a720bf2214d2d1
#
_entry.id   b78a838a1d0c80dec8a720bf2214d2d1
#
_cell.length_a   1.000
_cell.length_b   1.000
_cell.length_c   1.000
_cell.angle_alpha   90.00
_cell.angle_beta   90.00
_cell.angle_gamma   90.00
#
_symmetry.space_group_name_H-M   'P 1'
#
loop_
_entity.id
_entity.type
_entity.pdbx_description
1 polymer ?
#
loop_
_entity_poly.entity_id
_entity_poly.type
_entity_poly.pdbx_seq_one_letter_code
_entity_poly.pdbx_strand_id
1 'polypeptide(L)'
;MKYKKSELDLFLQGQIGENNEELSRNLEATLQYEQNCLEEIVKGIKHCKSNIEKCNKALEKASIFNMAVWNAKKGAFKDNLVIWNTLGLIQMASIEIKGYTKVLSSDVDEWIIYDAIKSVYTAIYETSKKLVDSTGKLMKFVNSEFPSYDISLFKDVRKELTKFKEDNKDSLTSVRNKIDAHRDEDVCTQINTTENLHLADAIQLIVEYERIINELGSVVSPMKRLGILRLESVFGKTKN
;
A
#
# COMPACT_ATOMS: atom_id res chain seq x y z
N MET A 1 32.35 -7.91 -13.14
CA MET A 1 31.46 -6.77 -13.19
C MET A 1 31.69 -5.94 -11.95
N LYS A 2 32.08 -4.69 -12.05
CA LYS A 2 32.24 -3.82 -10.88
C LYS A 2 31.24 -2.67 -11.03
N TYR A 3 30.35 -2.57 -10.08
CA TYR A 3 29.50 -1.41 -9.93
C TYR A 3 30.35 -0.17 -9.68
N LYS A 4 30.17 0.86 -10.49
CA LYS A 4 30.74 2.17 -10.20
C LYS A 4 29.75 2.90 -9.30
N LYS A 5 29.96 2.82 -7.98
CA LYS A 5 29.21 3.65 -7.03
C LYS A 5 29.41 5.12 -7.42
N SER A 6 28.33 5.87 -7.55
CA SER A 6 28.42 7.31 -7.70
C SER A 6 28.95 7.93 -6.38
N GLU A 7 29.50 9.15 -6.44
CA GLU A 7 29.92 9.87 -5.23
C GLU A 7 28.76 10.03 -4.23
N LEU A 8 27.54 10.20 -4.75
CA LEU A 8 26.33 10.27 -3.94
C LEU A 8 26.00 8.93 -3.26
N ASP A 9 26.18 7.82 -3.95
CA ASP A 9 25.98 6.48 -3.38
C ASP A 9 26.98 6.21 -2.26
N LEU A 10 28.25 6.62 -2.43
CA LEU A 10 29.29 6.51 -1.41
C LEU A 10 28.99 7.41 -0.20
N PHE A 11 28.50 8.64 -0.44
CA PHE A 11 28.10 9.55 0.62
C PHE A 11 26.91 8.99 1.41
N LEU A 12 25.87 8.52 0.73
CA LEU A 12 24.69 7.94 1.37
C LEU A 12 25.03 6.68 2.17
N GLN A 13 25.89 5.81 1.64
CA GLN A 13 26.36 4.64 2.38
C GLN A 13 27.20 5.02 3.61
N GLY A 14 28.02 6.05 3.53
CA GLY A 14 28.77 6.58 4.67
C GLY A 14 27.83 7.11 5.76
N GLN A 15 26.86 7.93 5.38
CA GLN A 15 25.87 8.48 6.33
C GLN A 15 25.00 7.39 6.98
N ILE A 16 24.59 6.40 6.20
CA ILE A 16 23.82 5.25 6.67
C ILE A 16 24.71 4.38 7.60
N GLY A 17 26.00 4.17 7.25
CA GLY A 17 26.93 3.38 8.02
C GLY A 17 27.22 3.94 9.41
N GLU A 18 27.35 5.25 9.57
CA GLU A 18 27.59 5.92 10.85
C GLU A 18 26.42 5.82 11.85
N ASN A 19 25.18 5.69 11.34
CA ASN A 19 23.94 5.62 12.14
C ASN A 19 23.21 4.28 12.01
N ASN A 20 23.88 3.25 11.49
CA ASN A 20 23.22 2.02 11.03
C ASN A 20 22.50 1.25 12.14
N GLU A 21 23.07 1.17 13.36
CA GLU A 21 22.44 0.44 14.47
C GLU A 21 21.18 1.13 14.99
N GLU A 22 21.17 2.46 15.05
CA GLU A 22 19.99 3.23 15.48
C GLU A 22 18.89 3.17 14.42
N LEU A 23 19.25 3.37 13.15
CA LEU A 23 18.33 3.27 12.03
C LEU A 23 17.71 1.87 11.95
N SER A 24 18.53 0.82 12.06
CA SER A 24 18.06 -0.57 12.04
C SER A 24 17.09 -0.87 13.18
N ARG A 25 17.39 -0.43 14.41
CA ARG A 25 16.49 -0.60 15.57
C ARG A 25 15.17 0.15 15.38
N ASN A 26 15.21 1.37 14.87
CA ASN A 26 14.02 2.17 14.61
C ASN A 26 13.15 1.56 13.52
N LEU A 27 13.75 1.05 12.45
CA LEU A 27 13.05 0.33 11.38
C LEU A 27 12.42 -0.98 11.90
N GLU A 28 13.13 -1.74 12.73
CA GLU A 28 12.58 -2.98 13.35
C GLU A 28 11.37 -2.68 14.24
N ALA A 29 11.49 -1.70 15.12
CA ALA A 29 10.38 -1.30 15.99
C ALA A 29 9.16 -0.82 15.18
N THR A 30 9.40 -0.03 14.13
CA THR A 30 8.35 0.46 13.25
C THR A 30 7.71 -0.68 12.46
N LEU A 31 8.50 -1.60 11.90
CA LEU A 31 7.99 -2.78 11.17
C LEU A 31 7.14 -3.66 12.07
N GLN A 32 7.57 -3.90 13.31
CA GLN A 32 6.78 -4.69 14.27
C GLN A 32 5.45 -4.01 14.61
N TYR A 33 5.45 -2.71 14.82
CA TYR A 33 4.22 -1.93 15.04
C TYR A 33 3.28 -2.03 13.85
N GLU A 34 3.80 -1.85 12.63
CA GLU A 34 3.00 -1.90 11.41
C GLU A 34 2.44 -3.30 11.13
N GLN A 35 3.19 -4.35 11.44
CA GLN A 35 2.71 -5.73 11.36
C GLN A 35 1.52 -5.97 12.30
N ASN A 36 1.59 -5.48 13.54
CA ASN A 36 0.48 -5.53 14.48
C ASN A 36 -0.76 -4.77 13.96
N CYS A 37 -0.56 -3.60 13.36
CA CYS A 37 -1.64 -2.85 12.70
C CYS A 37 -2.26 -3.64 11.53
N LEU A 38 -1.44 -4.32 10.73
CA LEU A 38 -1.91 -5.15 9.63
C LEU A 38 -2.75 -6.34 10.13
N GLU A 39 -2.38 -6.95 11.24
CA GLU A 39 -3.18 -8.03 11.84
C GLU A 39 -4.59 -7.56 12.22
N GLU A 40 -4.72 -6.37 12.81
CA GLU A 40 -6.02 -5.78 13.12
C GLU A 40 -6.85 -5.51 11.86
N ILE A 41 -6.20 -5.00 10.80
CA ILE A 41 -6.85 -4.78 9.50
C ILE A 41 -7.33 -6.12 8.91
N VAL A 42 -6.52 -7.16 8.97
CA VAL A 42 -6.88 -8.51 8.49
C VAL A 42 -8.08 -9.09 9.27
N LYS A 43 -8.16 -8.86 10.58
CA LYS A 43 -9.34 -9.24 11.38
C LYS A 43 -10.60 -8.52 10.88
N GLY A 44 -10.51 -7.22 10.60
CA GLY A 44 -11.60 -6.43 10.02
C GLY A 44 -12.05 -6.96 8.64
N ILE A 45 -11.10 -7.29 7.76
CA ILE A 45 -11.38 -7.88 6.45
C ILE A 45 -12.08 -9.24 6.58
N LYS A 46 -11.56 -10.13 7.43
CA LYS A 46 -12.15 -11.45 7.69
C LYS A 46 -13.57 -11.33 8.24
N HIS A 47 -13.78 -10.40 9.17
CA HIS A 47 -15.11 -10.12 9.72
C HIS A 47 -16.11 -9.71 8.64
N CYS A 48 -15.74 -8.75 7.77
CA CYS A 48 -16.61 -8.31 6.66
C CYS A 48 -16.91 -9.46 5.70
N LYS A 49 -15.91 -10.23 5.28
CA LYS A 49 -16.09 -11.38 4.36
C LYS A 49 -17.02 -12.43 4.94
N SER A 50 -16.82 -12.84 6.21
CA SER A 50 -17.67 -13.81 6.88
C SER A 50 -19.14 -13.35 6.96
N ASN A 51 -19.38 -12.06 7.24
CA ASN A 51 -20.74 -11.53 7.29
C ASN A 51 -21.37 -11.39 5.90
N ILE A 52 -20.61 -11.09 4.87
CA ILE A 52 -21.10 -11.12 3.48
C ILE A 52 -21.55 -12.53 3.10
N GLU A 53 -20.81 -13.57 3.48
CA GLU A 53 -21.19 -14.97 3.26
C GLU A 53 -22.47 -15.36 4.01
N LYS A 54 -22.60 -14.91 5.29
CA LYS A 54 -23.84 -15.11 6.06
C LYS A 54 -25.04 -14.44 5.40
N CYS A 55 -24.85 -13.22 4.87
CA CYS A 55 -25.91 -12.53 4.12
C CYS A 55 -26.28 -13.27 2.83
N ASN A 56 -25.31 -13.83 2.11
CA ASN A 56 -25.59 -14.64 0.92
C ASN A 56 -26.44 -15.88 1.25
N LYS A 57 -26.05 -16.65 2.29
CA LYS A 57 -26.82 -17.83 2.76
C LYS A 57 -28.23 -17.46 3.22
N ALA A 58 -28.39 -16.30 3.85
CA ALA A 58 -29.69 -15.80 4.26
C ALA A 58 -30.55 -15.38 3.07
N LEU A 59 -29.97 -14.80 2.03
CA LEU A 59 -30.66 -14.40 0.80
C LEU A 59 -31.21 -15.63 0.03
N GLU A 60 -30.53 -16.76 0.05
CA GLU A 60 -30.97 -18.00 -0.59
C GLU A 60 -32.31 -18.51 -0.02
N LYS A 61 -32.60 -18.18 1.25
CA LYS A 61 -33.78 -18.65 1.99
C LYS A 61 -34.76 -17.51 2.30
N ALA A 62 -34.47 -16.28 1.86
CA ALA A 62 -35.24 -15.10 2.23
C ALA A 62 -36.57 -15.02 1.46
N SER A 63 -37.65 -14.66 2.17
CA SER A 63 -38.86 -14.18 1.51
C SER A 63 -38.60 -12.83 0.83
N ILE A 64 -39.44 -12.47 -0.15
CA ILE A 64 -39.34 -11.20 -0.90
C ILE A 64 -39.18 -9.99 0.04
N PHE A 65 -39.93 -9.96 1.13
CA PHE A 65 -39.87 -8.89 2.14
C PHE A 65 -38.53 -8.81 2.86
N ASN A 66 -37.86 -9.95 3.10
CA ASN A 66 -36.59 -10.00 3.80
C ASN A 66 -35.39 -9.79 2.89
N MET A 67 -35.55 -9.95 1.56
CA MET A 67 -34.45 -9.79 0.60
C MET A 67 -33.87 -8.37 0.61
N ALA A 68 -34.70 -7.34 0.72
CA ALA A 68 -34.25 -5.95 0.78
C ALA A 68 -33.36 -5.70 2.01
N VAL A 69 -33.75 -6.23 3.16
CA VAL A 69 -33.00 -6.11 4.42
C VAL A 69 -31.63 -6.81 4.31
N TRP A 70 -31.60 -8.05 3.81
CA TRP A 70 -30.35 -8.79 3.66
C TRP A 70 -29.42 -8.18 2.61
N ASN A 71 -29.96 -7.63 1.53
CA ASN A 71 -29.17 -6.90 0.54
C ASN A 71 -28.57 -5.62 1.11
N ALA A 72 -29.32 -4.84 1.91
CA ALA A 72 -28.81 -3.67 2.60
C ALA A 72 -27.67 -4.03 3.57
N LYS A 73 -27.83 -5.10 4.38
CA LYS A 73 -26.80 -5.62 5.27
C LYS A 73 -25.54 -6.05 4.52
N LYS A 74 -25.69 -6.81 3.43
CA LYS A 74 -24.60 -7.22 2.57
C LYS A 74 -23.89 -6.02 1.94
N GLY A 75 -24.63 -5.01 1.51
CA GLY A 75 -24.08 -3.75 1.00
C GLY A 75 -23.20 -3.06 2.03
N ALA A 76 -23.70 -2.86 3.25
CA ALA A 76 -22.95 -2.21 4.32
C ALA A 76 -21.63 -2.95 4.67
N PHE A 77 -21.63 -4.28 4.66
CA PHE A 77 -20.37 -5.05 4.84
C PHE A 77 -19.41 -4.92 3.65
N LYS A 78 -19.92 -4.83 2.41
CA LYS A 78 -19.09 -4.58 1.23
C LYS A 78 -18.46 -3.19 1.29
N ASP A 79 -19.22 -2.19 1.71
CA ASP A 79 -18.75 -0.81 1.88
C ASP A 79 -17.62 -0.76 2.93
N ASN A 80 -17.82 -1.42 4.05
CA ASN A 80 -16.80 -1.55 5.09
C ASN A 80 -15.54 -2.28 4.59
N LEU A 81 -15.72 -3.32 3.79
CA LEU A 81 -14.62 -4.08 3.21
C LEU A 81 -13.75 -3.20 2.28
N VAL A 82 -14.32 -2.21 1.60
CA VAL A 82 -13.55 -1.24 0.80
C VAL A 82 -12.58 -0.44 1.68
N ILE A 83 -13.05 0.04 2.84
CA ILE A 83 -12.19 0.78 3.80
C ILE A 83 -11.05 -0.11 4.27
N TRP A 84 -11.37 -1.31 4.79
CA TRP A 84 -10.38 -2.23 5.33
C TRP A 84 -9.36 -2.70 4.28
N ASN A 85 -9.79 -2.96 3.05
CA ASN A 85 -8.87 -3.33 1.97
C ASN A 85 -7.95 -2.17 1.58
N THR A 86 -8.46 -0.92 1.56
CA THR A 86 -7.62 0.25 1.26
C THR A 86 -6.56 0.44 2.35
N LEU A 87 -6.94 0.35 3.63
CA LEU A 87 -6.00 0.40 4.74
C LEU A 87 -4.98 -0.75 4.68
N GLY A 88 -5.43 -1.95 4.34
CA GLY A 88 -4.53 -3.10 4.18
C GLY A 88 -3.50 -2.90 3.08
N LEU A 89 -3.88 -2.33 1.94
CA LEU A 89 -2.95 -2.01 0.86
C LEU A 89 -1.93 -0.93 1.27
N ILE A 90 -2.37 0.11 1.99
CA ILE A 90 -1.49 1.16 2.52
C ILE A 90 -0.48 0.53 3.48
N GLN A 91 -0.96 -0.28 4.42
CA GLN A 91 -0.11 -0.91 5.43
C GLN A 91 0.90 -1.90 4.83
N MET A 92 0.46 -2.70 3.86
CA MET A 92 1.35 -3.63 3.14
C MET A 92 2.41 -2.87 2.35
N ALA A 93 2.05 -1.79 1.65
CA ALA A 93 3.01 -0.97 0.92
C ALA A 93 4.07 -0.37 1.85
N SER A 94 3.66 0.15 3.02
CA SER A 94 4.59 0.70 4.02
C SER A 94 5.54 -0.36 4.57
N ILE A 95 5.03 -1.53 4.96
CA ILE A 95 5.86 -2.64 5.46
C ILE A 95 6.88 -3.10 4.40
N GLU A 96 6.44 -3.26 3.16
CA GLU A 96 7.27 -3.73 2.06
C GLU A 96 8.42 -2.75 1.77
N ILE A 97 8.13 -1.46 1.67
CA ILE A 97 9.13 -0.41 1.44
C ILE A 97 10.13 -0.32 2.61
N LYS A 98 9.66 -0.34 3.85
CA LYS A 98 10.55 -0.34 5.03
C LYS A 98 11.42 -1.59 5.11
N GLY A 99 10.90 -2.74 4.68
CA GLY A 99 11.68 -3.96 4.55
C GLY A 99 12.85 -3.80 3.59
N TYR A 100 12.61 -3.23 2.41
CA TYR A 100 13.68 -2.93 1.45
C TYR A 100 14.64 -1.85 1.96
N THR A 101 14.13 -0.80 2.61
CA THR A 101 14.96 0.24 3.22
C THR A 101 15.94 -0.37 4.23
N LYS A 102 15.49 -1.35 5.02
CA LYS A 102 16.36 -2.08 5.96
C LYS A 102 17.47 -2.82 5.22
N VAL A 103 17.18 -3.49 4.10
CA VAL A 103 18.20 -4.18 3.29
C VAL A 103 19.17 -3.18 2.67
N LEU A 104 18.68 -2.09 2.09
CA LEU A 104 19.50 -1.06 1.45
C LEU A 104 20.41 -0.31 2.43
N SER A 105 20.03 -0.27 3.72
CA SER A 105 20.84 0.32 4.79
C SER A 105 21.76 -0.67 5.49
N SER A 106 21.76 -1.95 5.12
CA SER A 106 22.60 -2.98 5.72
C SER A 106 23.93 -3.14 4.98
N ASP A 107 24.95 -3.62 5.71
CA ASP A 107 26.23 -4.01 5.09
C ASP A 107 26.09 -5.41 4.48
N VAL A 108 25.64 -5.45 3.23
CA VAL A 108 25.40 -6.68 2.47
C VAL A 108 26.09 -6.62 1.12
N ASP A 109 26.18 -7.79 0.46
CA ASP A 109 26.75 -7.92 -0.87
C ASP A 109 26.05 -7.02 -1.91
N GLU A 110 26.83 -6.47 -2.85
CA GLU A 110 26.35 -5.59 -3.90
C GLU A 110 25.15 -6.19 -4.67
N TRP A 111 25.16 -7.50 -4.91
CA TRP A 111 24.05 -8.16 -5.61
C TRP A 111 22.76 -8.13 -4.81
N ILE A 112 22.84 -8.20 -3.48
CA ILE A 112 21.66 -8.08 -2.59
C ILE A 112 21.12 -6.65 -2.65
N ILE A 113 21.99 -5.65 -2.71
CA ILE A 113 21.58 -4.23 -2.88
C ILE A 113 20.87 -4.03 -4.22
N TYR A 114 21.41 -4.55 -5.32
CA TYR A 114 20.75 -4.47 -6.62
C TYR A 114 19.39 -5.16 -6.64
N ASP A 115 19.31 -6.34 -6.03
CA ASP A 115 18.05 -7.06 -5.96
C ASP A 115 17.01 -6.30 -5.11
N ALA A 116 17.44 -5.67 -4.02
CA ALA A 116 16.58 -4.79 -3.23
C ALA A 116 16.13 -3.56 -4.01
N ILE A 117 17.02 -2.90 -4.78
CA ILE A 117 16.65 -1.78 -5.64
C ILE A 117 15.58 -2.19 -6.66
N LYS A 118 15.77 -3.29 -7.39
CA LYS A 118 14.77 -3.81 -8.34
C LYS A 118 13.43 -4.05 -7.65
N SER A 119 13.48 -4.67 -6.48
CA SER A 119 12.30 -5.00 -5.71
C SER A 119 11.56 -3.76 -5.23
N VAL A 120 12.26 -2.68 -4.87
CA VAL A 120 11.66 -1.36 -4.57
C VAL A 120 10.86 -0.83 -5.77
N TYR A 121 11.45 -0.81 -6.97
CA TYR A 121 10.76 -0.32 -8.17
C TYR A 121 9.49 -1.14 -8.46
N THR A 122 9.60 -2.47 -8.37
CA THR A 122 8.47 -3.37 -8.61
C THR A 122 7.38 -3.21 -7.56
N ALA A 123 7.75 -3.14 -6.28
CA ALA A 123 6.81 -2.94 -5.18
C ALA A 123 6.05 -1.63 -5.32
N ILE A 124 6.76 -0.53 -5.61
CA ILE A 124 6.14 0.79 -5.82
C ILE A 124 5.22 0.77 -7.04
N TYR A 125 5.63 0.15 -8.16
CA TYR A 125 4.78 0.02 -9.34
C TYR A 125 3.46 -0.71 -9.03
N GLU A 126 3.54 -1.89 -8.44
CA GLU A 126 2.38 -2.73 -8.17
C GLU A 126 1.46 -2.12 -7.10
N THR A 127 2.04 -1.57 -6.04
CA THR A 127 1.26 -1.01 -4.92
C THR A 127 0.63 0.33 -5.30
N SER A 128 1.33 1.24 -5.99
CA SER A 128 0.77 2.50 -6.45
C SER A 128 -0.43 2.29 -7.38
N LYS A 129 -0.36 1.33 -8.31
CA LYS A 129 -1.47 0.96 -9.19
C LYS A 129 -2.69 0.49 -8.40
N LYS A 130 -2.49 -0.45 -7.47
CA LYS A 130 -3.56 -0.99 -6.62
C LYS A 130 -4.17 0.08 -5.71
N LEU A 131 -3.35 0.98 -5.17
CA LEU A 131 -3.81 2.06 -4.31
C LEU A 131 -4.64 3.11 -5.05
N VAL A 132 -4.25 3.49 -6.28
CA VAL A 132 -5.06 4.38 -7.12
C VAL A 132 -6.46 3.80 -7.36
N ASP A 133 -6.55 2.49 -7.65
CA ASP A 133 -7.83 1.82 -7.87
C ASP A 133 -8.65 1.72 -6.59
N SER A 134 -8.02 1.32 -5.47
CA SER A 134 -8.69 1.14 -4.18
C SER A 134 -9.20 2.46 -3.61
N THR A 135 -8.37 3.52 -3.66
CA THR A 135 -8.78 4.87 -3.23
C THR A 135 -9.89 5.44 -4.11
N GLY A 136 -9.93 5.10 -5.40
CA GLY A 136 -11.04 5.44 -6.30
C GLY A 136 -12.36 4.80 -5.86
N LYS A 137 -12.35 3.53 -5.45
CA LYS A 137 -13.52 2.84 -4.90
C LYS A 137 -13.95 3.44 -3.57
N LEU A 138 -13.00 3.74 -2.69
CA LEU A 138 -13.26 4.39 -1.41
C LEU A 138 -13.90 5.77 -1.59
N MET A 139 -13.39 6.58 -2.53
CA MET A 139 -13.95 7.88 -2.84
C MET A 139 -15.41 7.79 -3.33
N LYS A 140 -15.72 6.82 -4.21
CA LYS A 140 -17.07 6.57 -4.67
C LYS A 140 -18.01 6.23 -3.51
N PHE A 141 -17.57 5.34 -2.62
CA PHE A 141 -18.32 4.96 -1.42
C PHE A 141 -18.62 6.18 -0.53
N VAL A 142 -17.60 6.96 -0.18
CA VAL A 142 -17.80 8.12 0.71
C VAL A 142 -18.71 9.15 0.08
N ASN A 143 -18.55 9.47 -1.20
CA ASN A 143 -19.41 10.43 -1.89
C ASN A 143 -20.87 9.97 -1.98
N SER A 144 -21.14 8.66 -2.13
CA SER A 144 -22.51 8.15 -2.23
C SER A 144 -23.23 8.05 -0.90
N GLU A 145 -22.53 7.55 0.14
CA GLU A 145 -23.14 7.25 1.43
C GLU A 145 -23.01 8.38 2.46
N PHE A 146 -22.01 9.26 2.30
CA PHE A 146 -21.69 10.35 3.21
C PHE A 146 -21.37 11.65 2.45
N PRO A 147 -22.32 12.20 1.66
CA PRO A 147 -22.06 13.34 0.78
C PRO A 147 -21.63 14.63 1.52
N SER A 148 -21.94 14.74 2.82
CA SER A 148 -21.53 15.87 3.67
C SER A 148 -20.17 15.66 4.35
N TYR A 149 -19.53 14.49 4.19
CA TYR A 149 -18.21 14.25 4.76
C TYR A 149 -17.13 14.95 3.93
N ASP A 150 -16.31 15.78 4.59
CA ASP A 150 -15.22 16.47 3.90
C ASP A 150 -14.11 15.48 3.51
N ILE A 151 -13.90 15.35 2.20
CA ILE A 151 -12.85 14.52 1.59
C ILE A 151 -11.84 15.34 0.80
N SER A 152 -11.75 16.65 1.03
CA SER A 152 -10.83 17.53 0.29
C SER A 152 -9.39 17.04 0.39
N LEU A 153 -8.89 16.86 1.62
CA LEU A 153 -7.54 16.36 1.86
C LEU A 153 -7.31 14.97 1.24
N PHE A 154 -8.28 14.07 1.33
CA PHE A 154 -8.18 12.75 0.69
C PHE A 154 -8.07 12.85 -0.84
N LYS A 155 -8.82 13.78 -1.47
CA LYS A 155 -8.71 14.02 -2.92
C LYS A 155 -7.34 14.54 -3.29
N ASP A 156 -6.76 15.44 -2.49
CA ASP A 156 -5.44 16.02 -2.75
C ASP A 156 -4.34 14.96 -2.67
N VAL A 157 -4.30 14.16 -1.60
CA VAL A 157 -3.32 13.08 -1.45
C VAL A 157 -3.49 12.02 -2.55
N ARG A 158 -4.75 11.68 -2.93
CA ARG A 158 -5.00 10.77 -4.04
C ARG A 158 -4.51 11.33 -5.38
N LYS A 159 -4.67 12.63 -5.62
CA LYS A 159 -4.14 13.31 -6.82
C LYS A 159 -2.63 13.24 -6.84
N GLU A 160 -1.99 13.47 -5.71
CA GLU A 160 -0.54 13.35 -5.57
C GLU A 160 -0.04 11.94 -5.85
N LEU A 161 -0.67 10.89 -5.29
CA LEU A 161 -0.37 9.50 -5.61
C LEU A 161 -0.50 9.20 -7.10
N THR A 162 -1.53 9.74 -7.73
CA THR A 162 -1.74 9.54 -9.17
C THR A 162 -0.64 10.23 -9.98
N LYS A 163 -0.28 11.45 -9.61
CA LYS A 163 0.81 12.21 -10.23
C LYS A 163 2.13 11.48 -10.07
N PHE A 164 2.48 11.08 -8.85
CA PHE A 164 3.70 10.31 -8.57
C PHE A 164 3.80 9.06 -9.47
N LYS A 165 2.71 8.30 -9.60
CA LYS A 165 2.66 7.11 -10.46
C LYS A 165 2.92 7.45 -11.94
N GLU A 166 2.34 8.55 -12.45
CA GLU A 166 2.53 8.94 -13.85
C GLU A 166 3.93 9.53 -14.10
N ASP A 167 4.45 10.35 -13.18
CA ASP A 167 5.79 10.96 -13.29
C ASP A 167 6.90 9.90 -13.29
N ASN A 168 6.72 8.80 -12.54
CA ASN A 168 7.68 7.71 -12.42
C ASN A 168 7.36 6.50 -13.33
N LYS A 169 6.35 6.60 -14.20
CA LYS A 169 5.83 5.47 -14.97
C LYS A 169 6.88 4.74 -15.79
N ASP A 170 7.69 5.47 -16.52
CA ASP A 170 8.65 4.88 -17.47
C ASP A 170 9.76 4.14 -16.74
N SER A 171 10.31 4.71 -15.67
CA SER A 171 11.35 4.07 -14.85
C SER A 171 10.80 2.82 -14.15
N LEU A 172 9.65 2.93 -13.47
CA LEU A 172 9.00 1.83 -12.78
C LEU A 172 8.63 0.68 -13.74
N THR A 173 8.05 1.01 -14.91
CA THR A 173 7.65 0.01 -15.92
C THR A 173 8.86 -0.67 -16.54
N SER A 174 9.92 0.10 -16.83
CA SER A 174 11.15 -0.44 -17.43
C SER A 174 11.80 -1.48 -16.53
N VAL A 175 12.00 -1.16 -15.25
CA VAL A 175 12.60 -2.09 -14.28
C VAL A 175 11.73 -3.32 -14.08
N ARG A 176 10.42 -3.12 -13.82
CA ARG A 176 9.47 -4.22 -13.62
C ARG A 176 9.41 -5.18 -14.80
N ASN A 177 9.36 -4.68 -16.03
CA ASN A 177 9.17 -5.51 -17.21
C ASN A 177 10.46 -6.21 -17.66
N LYS A 178 11.61 -5.53 -17.56
CA LYS A 178 12.87 -6.06 -18.12
C LYS A 178 13.64 -6.94 -17.14
N ILE A 179 13.51 -6.70 -15.83
CA ILE A 179 14.39 -7.32 -14.87
C ILE A 179 13.65 -8.28 -13.93
N ASP A 180 12.43 -7.93 -13.49
CA ASP A 180 11.77 -8.63 -12.37
C ASP A 180 10.60 -9.52 -12.82
N ALA A 181 9.53 -8.96 -13.36
CA ALA A 181 8.31 -9.71 -13.65
C ALA A 181 8.36 -10.52 -14.98
N HIS A 182 9.09 -10.01 -15.96
CA HIS A 182 9.26 -10.64 -17.27
C HIS A 182 10.73 -10.54 -17.64
N ARG A 183 11.54 -11.46 -17.12
CA ARG A 183 12.97 -11.50 -17.46
C ARG A 183 13.12 -11.47 -18.97
N ASP A 184 13.80 -10.44 -19.48
CA ASP A 184 14.14 -10.36 -20.90
C ASP A 184 14.94 -11.61 -21.27
N GLU A 185 14.69 -12.21 -22.42
CA GLU A 185 15.47 -13.35 -22.91
C GLU A 185 16.92 -12.94 -23.18
N ASP A 186 17.15 -11.67 -23.49
CA ASP A 186 18.50 -11.13 -23.63
C ASP A 186 19.12 -10.77 -22.27
N VAL A 187 20.02 -11.64 -21.80
CA VAL A 187 20.80 -11.47 -20.58
C VAL A 187 21.61 -10.18 -20.58
N CYS A 188 22.11 -9.73 -21.74
CA CYS A 188 22.86 -8.47 -21.84
C CYS A 188 21.96 -7.27 -21.54
N THR A 189 20.72 -7.29 -22.00
CA THR A 189 19.72 -6.25 -21.67
C THR A 189 19.39 -6.24 -20.17
N GLN A 190 19.25 -7.41 -19.54
CA GLN A 190 19.05 -7.49 -18.10
C GLN A 190 20.22 -6.90 -17.32
N ILE A 191 21.45 -7.29 -17.69
CA ILE A 191 22.69 -6.82 -17.05
C ILE A 191 22.80 -5.29 -17.20
N ASN A 192 22.69 -4.77 -18.42
CA ASN A 192 22.80 -3.33 -18.68
C ASN A 192 21.72 -2.53 -17.93
N THR A 193 20.50 -3.03 -17.84
CA THR A 193 19.43 -2.36 -17.08
C THR A 193 19.75 -2.35 -15.59
N THR A 194 20.29 -3.45 -15.07
CA THR A 194 20.67 -3.56 -13.64
C THR A 194 21.84 -2.63 -13.31
N GLU A 195 22.85 -2.54 -14.17
CA GLU A 195 24.02 -1.66 -14.00
C GLU A 195 23.67 -0.16 -13.99
N ASN A 196 22.54 0.20 -14.59
CA ASN A 196 22.05 1.58 -14.61
C ASN A 196 21.08 1.92 -13.46
N LEU A 197 20.87 0.99 -12.52
CA LEU A 197 20.11 1.26 -11.30
C LEU A 197 21.02 1.89 -10.25
N HIS A 198 20.63 3.05 -9.76
CA HIS A 198 21.38 3.79 -8.75
C HIS A 198 20.67 3.74 -7.40
N LEU A 199 21.44 3.52 -6.33
CA LEU A 199 20.93 3.51 -4.96
C LEU A 199 20.28 4.85 -4.60
N ALA A 200 20.89 5.97 -5.03
CA ALA A 200 20.37 7.31 -4.78
C ALA A 200 18.96 7.50 -5.35
N ASP A 201 18.72 7.04 -6.59
CA ASP A 201 17.41 7.15 -7.24
C ASP A 201 16.36 6.29 -6.51
N ALA A 202 16.75 5.09 -6.07
CA ALA A 202 15.87 4.22 -5.29
C ALA A 202 15.51 4.84 -3.93
N ILE A 203 16.47 5.44 -3.23
CA ILE A 203 16.22 6.13 -1.95
C ILE A 203 15.30 7.33 -2.16
N GLN A 204 15.53 8.15 -3.18
CA GLN A 204 14.66 9.28 -3.48
C GLN A 204 13.23 8.81 -3.76
N LEU A 205 13.07 7.76 -4.54
CA LEU A 205 11.79 7.16 -4.88
C LEU A 205 11.07 6.63 -3.62
N ILE A 206 11.82 5.96 -2.71
CA ILE A 206 11.31 5.48 -1.42
C ILE A 206 10.79 6.65 -0.58
N VAL A 207 11.61 7.69 -0.39
CA VAL A 207 11.26 8.84 0.47
C VAL A 207 9.99 9.53 -0.02
N GLU A 208 9.88 9.78 -1.32
CA GLU A 208 8.71 10.41 -1.90
C GLU A 208 7.47 9.51 -1.76
N TYR A 209 7.58 8.24 -2.09
CA TYR A 209 6.48 7.29 -1.99
C TYR A 209 6.02 7.08 -0.55
N GLU A 210 6.94 6.93 0.40
CA GLU A 210 6.63 6.72 1.81
C GLU A 210 5.89 7.92 2.42
N ARG A 211 6.27 9.15 2.04
CA ARG A 211 5.56 10.36 2.43
C ARG A 211 4.09 10.29 1.98
N ILE A 212 3.84 9.97 0.70
CA ILE A 212 2.49 9.86 0.15
C ILE A 212 1.69 8.76 0.85
N ILE A 213 2.30 7.60 1.12
CA ILE A 213 1.65 6.48 1.82
C ILE A 213 1.28 6.85 3.25
N ASN A 214 2.16 7.54 3.97
CA ASN A 214 1.90 7.99 5.34
C ASN A 214 0.76 9.02 5.38
N GLU A 215 0.75 9.99 4.47
CA GLU A 215 -0.34 10.96 4.34
C GLU A 215 -1.66 10.26 3.97
N LEU A 216 -1.63 9.31 3.04
CA LEU A 216 -2.80 8.52 2.68
C LEU A 216 -3.33 7.72 3.86
N GLY A 217 -2.45 7.10 4.65
CA GLY A 217 -2.80 6.40 5.89
C GLY A 217 -3.48 7.30 6.90
N SER A 218 -2.97 8.52 7.08
CA SER A 218 -3.52 9.51 8.02
C SER A 218 -4.94 9.95 7.64
N VAL A 219 -5.25 10.10 6.35
CA VAL A 219 -6.57 10.54 5.88
C VAL A 219 -7.57 9.41 5.74
N VAL A 220 -7.13 8.16 5.51
CA VAL A 220 -8.01 7.00 5.37
C VAL A 220 -8.33 6.36 6.73
N SER A 221 -7.41 6.36 7.70
CA SER A 221 -7.65 5.75 9.03
C SER A 221 -8.89 6.27 9.75
N PRO A 222 -9.20 7.58 9.77
CA PRO A 222 -10.43 8.10 10.37
C PRO A 222 -11.71 7.59 9.67
N MET A 223 -11.63 7.21 8.39
CA MET A 223 -12.80 6.72 7.62
C MET A 223 -13.31 5.37 8.13
N LYS A 224 -12.56 4.66 9.00
CA LYS A 224 -13.09 3.48 9.72
C LYS A 224 -14.39 3.79 10.44
N ARG A 225 -14.54 5.01 10.96
CA ARG A 225 -15.77 5.46 11.61
C ARG A 225 -16.96 5.50 10.64
N LEU A 226 -16.75 5.88 9.37
CA LEU A 226 -17.80 5.86 8.36
C LEU A 226 -18.35 4.45 8.12
N GLY A 227 -17.46 3.46 8.14
CA GLY A 227 -17.85 2.05 8.07
C GLY A 227 -18.75 1.63 9.24
N ILE A 228 -18.43 2.06 10.47
CA ILE A 228 -19.27 1.81 11.64
C ILE A 228 -20.64 2.49 11.48
N LEU A 229 -20.65 3.77 11.13
CA LEU A 229 -21.90 4.52 10.87
C LEU A 229 -22.75 3.87 9.79
N ARG A 230 -22.14 3.34 8.73
CA ARG A 230 -22.85 2.60 7.68
C ARG A 230 -23.50 1.32 8.20
N LEU A 231 -22.82 0.58 9.06
CA LEU A 231 -23.41 -0.59 9.70
C LEU A 231 -24.55 -0.19 10.65
N GLU A 232 -24.37 0.82 11.47
CA GLU A 232 -25.40 1.33 12.38
C GLU A 232 -26.67 1.80 11.64
N SER A 233 -26.52 2.40 10.45
CA SER A 233 -27.65 2.84 9.64
C SER A 233 -28.54 1.68 9.16
N VAL A 234 -27.97 0.48 9.02
CA VAL A 234 -28.66 -0.72 8.52
C VAL A 234 -29.09 -1.66 9.63
N PHE A 235 -28.31 -1.75 10.71
CA PHE A 235 -28.58 -2.67 11.83
C PHE A 235 -29.27 -2.01 13.02
N GLY A 236 -29.38 -0.68 13.04
CA GLY A 236 -29.72 0.10 14.22
C GLY A 236 -28.49 0.28 15.14
N LYS A 237 -28.53 1.31 15.99
CA LYS A 237 -27.45 1.53 16.95
C LYS A 237 -27.39 0.33 17.90
N THR A 238 -26.23 -0.34 17.94
CA THR A 238 -25.90 -1.29 18.99
C THR A 238 -25.93 -0.53 20.32
N LYS A 239 -26.88 -0.85 21.19
CA LYS A 239 -26.83 -0.37 22.58
C LYS A 239 -25.58 -1.01 23.19
N ASN A 240 -24.54 -0.21 23.39
CA ASN A 240 -23.46 -0.57 24.31
C ASN A 240 -23.97 -0.51 25.74
#